data_990c559ae5b883f1a3f88bdc054ea4b4
#
_entry.id   990c559ae5b883f1a3f88bdc054ea4b4
#
_cell.length_a   1.000
_cell.length_b   1.000
_cell.length_c   1.000
_cell.angle_alpha   90.00
_cell.angle_beta   90.00
_cell.angle_gamma   90.00
#
_symmetry.space_group_name_H-M   'P 1'
#
loop_
_entity.id
_entity.type
_entity.pdbx_description
1 polymer ?
#
loop_
_entity_poly.entity_id
_entity_poly.type
_entity_poly.pdbx_seq_one_letter_code
_entity_poly.pdbx_strand_id
1 'polypeptide(L)'
;DSQLLAINATTPLAFADFGAYYYPNILDLQVSYAAGVARPGFYQNHTISYANAGTMPVNNALVQFELDLSVFSYVSMNPPADSINGNKVFWKLVPLNVFQHGSIHFTTKVDSTIQINTPYVNIASIFPYLPDTVKYDNFDTLRGRVLGAYDPNQKLVSTTQHSSINPLSPEENELAYQIDFQNTGNDTAYTVVLIDSLTD
;
A
#
# COMPACT_ATOMS: atom_id res chain seq x y z
N ASP A 1 6.92 -39.36 -11.90
CA ASP A 1 6.34 -40.64 -12.38
C ASP A 1 5.62 -40.40 -13.70
N SER A 2 5.83 -41.29 -14.66
CA SER A 2 5.13 -41.27 -15.94
C SER A 2 4.27 -42.52 -16.06
N GLN A 3 3.02 -42.37 -16.49
CA GLN A 3 2.13 -43.49 -16.82
C GLN A 3 1.96 -43.55 -18.35
N LEU A 4 2.17 -44.73 -18.91
CA LEU A 4 1.91 -44.98 -20.33
C LEU A 4 0.46 -45.43 -20.48
N LEU A 5 -0.34 -44.67 -21.19
CA LEU A 5 -1.74 -44.96 -21.49
C LEU A 5 -1.87 -45.43 -22.94
N ALA A 6 -2.42 -46.62 -23.13
CA ALA A 6 -2.73 -47.13 -24.48
C ALA A 6 -4.21 -46.91 -24.79
N ILE A 7 -4.51 -46.17 -25.83
CA ILE A 7 -5.85 -45.92 -26.35
C ILE A 7 -5.96 -46.59 -27.71
N ASN A 8 -6.99 -47.40 -27.94
CA ASN A 8 -7.26 -48.06 -29.21
C ASN A 8 -8.77 -48.10 -29.49
N ALA A 9 -9.16 -48.68 -30.63
CA ALA A 9 -10.57 -48.70 -31.05
C ALA A 9 -11.49 -49.50 -30.10
N THR A 10 -10.94 -50.43 -29.29
CA THR A 10 -11.68 -51.24 -28.31
C THR A 10 -11.64 -50.64 -26.90
N THR A 11 -10.66 -49.77 -26.59
CA THR A 11 -10.51 -49.04 -25.33
C THR A 11 -10.30 -47.55 -25.61
N PRO A 12 -11.39 -46.84 -26.01
CA PRO A 12 -11.29 -45.45 -26.46
C PRO A 12 -11.06 -44.43 -25.32
N LEU A 13 -11.13 -44.88 -24.07
CA LEU A 13 -10.90 -44.04 -22.87
C LEU A 13 -9.85 -44.73 -21.98
N ALA A 14 -8.92 -43.95 -21.50
CA ALA A 14 -7.95 -44.36 -20.51
C ALA A 14 -7.91 -43.33 -19.40
N PHE A 15 -7.81 -43.77 -18.14
CA PHE A 15 -7.71 -42.96 -16.97
C PHE A 15 -6.35 -43.15 -16.32
N ALA A 16 -5.75 -42.04 -15.85
CA ALA A 16 -4.56 -42.08 -15.02
C ALA A 16 -4.79 -41.27 -13.76
N ASP A 17 -4.61 -41.90 -12.61
CA ASP A 17 -4.63 -41.24 -11.32
C ASP A 17 -3.21 -40.95 -10.88
N PHE A 18 -2.91 -39.68 -10.60
CA PHE A 18 -1.64 -39.25 -10.07
C PHE A 18 -1.81 -38.92 -8.59
N GLY A 19 -1.16 -39.67 -7.72
CA GLY A 19 -1.08 -39.35 -6.30
C GLY A 19 -0.06 -38.24 -6.05
N ALA A 20 -0.41 -37.20 -5.30
CA ALA A 20 0.55 -36.26 -4.76
C ALA A 20 1.11 -36.81 -3.43
N TYR A 21 2.43 -36.85 -3.30
CA TYR A 21 3.10 -37.24 -2.07
C TYR A 21 3.71 -36.00 -1.42
N TYR A 22 3.32 -35.73 -0.17
CA TYR A 22 3.88 -34.65 0.62
C TYR A 22 5.09 -35.14 1.41
N TYR A 23 6.21 -34.41 1.30
CA TYR A 23 7.32 -34.60 2.22
C TYR A 23 6.90 -34.10 3.60
N PRO A 24 6.95 -34.94 4.66
CA PRO A 24 6.55 -34.52 6.00
C PRO A 24 7.58 -33.57 6.63
N ASN A 25 7.15 -32.82 7.65
CA ASN A 25 7.99 -31.94 8.47
C ASN A 25 8.73 -30.83 7.72
N ILE A 26 8.14 -30.32 6.67
CA ILE A 26 8.61 -29.11 5.98
C ILE A 26 8.03 -27.89 6.70
N LEU A 27 8.89 -27.01 7.19
CA LEU A 27 8.53 -25.67 7.62
C LEU A 27 8.71 -24.72 6.44
N ASP A 28 7.66 -23.97 6.10
CA ASP A 28 7.65 -23.01 4.99
C ASP A 28 6.58 -21.95 5.30
N LEU A 29 7.02 -20.79 5.79
CA LEU A 29 6.18 -19.64 6.11
C LEU A 29 6.34 -18.57 5.06
N GLN A 30 5.24 -18.02 4.61
CA GLN A 30 5.21 -16.98 3.58
C GLN A 30 4.57 -15.71 4.09
N VAL A 31 5.06 -14.56 3.65
CA VAL A 31 4.46 -13.25 3.88
C VAL A 31 4.46 -12.44 2.59
N SER A 32 3.38 -11.67 2.39
CA SER A 32 3.30 -10.66 1.35
C SER A 32 2.71 -9.37 1.91
N TYR A 33 3.13 -8.25 1.35
CA TYR A 33 2.74 -6.93 1.83
C TYR A 33 2.30 -6.02 0.69
N ALA A 34 1.15 -5.37 0.88
CA ALA A 34 0.63 -4.38 -0.04
C ALA A 34 0.14 -3.14 0.71
N ALA A 35 0.28 -1.98 0.09
CA ALA A 35 -0.23 -0.73 0.61
C ALA A 35 -0.82 0.16 -0.49
N GLY A 36 -1.72 1.04 -0.09
CA GLY A 36 -2.24 2.08 -0.97
C GLY A 36 -1.20 3.17 -1.28
N VAL A 37 -1.64 4.25 -1.89
CA VAL A 37 -0.78 5.39 -2.24
C VAL A 37 -0.53 6.25 -1.00
N ALA A 38 0.73 6.64 -0.76
CA ALA A 38 1.12 7.59 0.27
C ALA A 38 0.95 9.03 -0.23
N ARG A 39 0.07 9.81 0.42
CA ARG A 39 -0.17 11.23 0.14
C ARG A 39 -0.06 12.07 1.40
N PRO A 40 0.61 13.23 1.40
CA PRO A 40 0.78 14.07 2.58
C PRO A 40 -0.57 14.40 3.25
N GLY A 41 -0.68 14.14 4.55
CA GLY A 41 -1.88 14.39 5.35
C GLY A 41 -3.00 13.36 5.22
N PHE A 42 -2.91 12.38 4.30
CA PHE A 42 -3.93 11.36 4.08
C PHE A 42 -3.63 10.06 4.80
N TYR A 43 -4.66 9.24 4.93
CA TYR A 43 -4.54 7.88 5.44
C TYR A 43 -4.09 6.93 4.34
N GLN A 44 -3.24 5.97 4.71
CA GLN A 44 -2.83 4.87 3.86
C GLN A 44 -3.25 3.55 4.48
N ASN A 45 -3.90 2.69 3.69
CA ASN A 45 -4.29 1.36 4.12
C ASN A 45 -3.22 0.34 3.71
N HIS A 46 -2.97 -0.61 4.60
CA HIS A 46 -1.97 -1.65 4.46
C HIS A 46 -2.59 -3.02 4.67
N THR A 47 -2.09 -4.00 3.95
CA THR A 47 -2.46 -5.40 4.11
C THR A 47 -1.20 -6.26 4.13
N ILE A 48 -1.03 -7.05 5.17
CA ILE A 48 -0.05 -8.12 5.25
C ILE A 48 -0.82 -9.43 5.14
N SER A 49 -0.47 -10.26 4.17
CA SER A 49 -0.99 -11.61 4.06
C SER A 49 0.10 -12.60 4.45
N TYR A 50 -0.25 -13.65 5.18
CA TYR A 50 0.68 -14.67 5.62
C TYR A 50 0.10 -16.06 5.44
N ALA A 51 0.96 -17.06 5.26
CA ALA A 51 0.56 -18.45 5.10
C ALA A 51 1.62 -19.41 5.65
N ASN A 52 1.17 -20.61 5.99
CA ASN A 52 2.02 -21.78 6.16
C ASN A 52 1.91 -22.64 4.90
N ALA A 53 2.89 -22.58 4.02
CA ALA A 53 2.98 -23.40 2.81
C ALA A 53 3.64 -24.76 3.05
N GLY A 54 4.17 -24.96 4.27
CA GLY A 54 4.82 -26.20 4.69
C GLY A 54 3.85 -27.33 4.99
N THR A 55 4.42 -28.45 5.46
CA THR A 55 3.70 -29.68 5.80
C THR A 55 3.69 -29.99 7.29
N MET A 56 4.07 -29.02 8.12
CA MET A 56 3.99 -29.11 9.58
C MET A 56 3.33 -27.87 10.18
N PRO A 57 2.58 -27.97 11.29
CA PRO A 57 2.05 -26.81 11.98
C PRO A 57 3.16 -26.01 12.67
N VAL A 58 3.01 -24.68 12.72
CA VAL A 58 3.95 -23.77 13.38
C VAL A 58 3.27 -23.11 14.58
N ASN A 59 3.73 -23.44 15.79
CA ASN A 59 3.08 -23.01 17.03
C ASN A 59 3.46 -21.61 17.49
N ASN A 60 4.58 -21.07 16.99
CA ASN A 60 5.17 -19.81 17.42
C ASN A 60 5.45 -18.86 16.26
N ALA A 61 4.61 -18.88 15.24
CA ALA A 61 4.75 -17.96 14.13
C ALA A 61 4.53 -16.50 14.61
N LEU A 62 5.37 -15.60 14.10
CA LEU A 62 5.37 -14.19 14.46
C LEU A 62 5.48 -13.36 13.18
N VAL A 63 4.54 -12.45 12.97
CA VAL A 63 4.65 -11.43 11.94
C VAL A 63 5.25 -10.17 12.56
N GLN A 64 6.27 -9.61 11.92
CA GLN A 64 6.87 -8.32 12.23
C GLN A 64 6.66 -7.38 11.05
N PHE A 65 6.32 -6.14 11.34
CA PHE A 65 6.26 -5.07 10.35
C PHE A 65 7.13 -3.90 10.77
N GLU A 66 7.96 -3.41 9.86
CA GLU A 66 8.79 -2.23 10.06
C GLU A 66 8.23 -1.07 9.23
N LEU A 67 7.80 0.00 9.91
CA LEU A 67 7.24 1.20 9.31
C LEU A 67 8.29 2.32 9.27
N ASP A 68 8.35 3.04 8.18
CA ASP A 68 9.17 4.26 8.09
C ASP A 68 8.49 5.41 8.87
N LEU A 69 8.85 5.56 10.14
CA LEU A 69 8.28 6.59 11.01
C LEU A 69 8.68 8.03 10.64
N SER A 70 9.62 8.21 9.70
CA SER A 70 9.93 9.55 9.19
C SER A 70 8.84 10.06 8.24
N VAL A 71 8.00 9.17 7.73
CA VAL A 71 6.93 9.46 6.77
C VAL A 71 5.55 9.18 7.35
N PHE A 72 5.44 8.16 8.22
CA PHE A 72 4.16 7.62 8.67
C PHE A 72 3.98 7.61 10.18
N SER A 73 2.75 7.68 10.62
CA SER A 73 2.33 7.37 11.99
C SER A 73 1.24 6.30 12.00
N TYR A 74 1.21 5.44 13.02
CA TYR A 74 0.18 4.41 13.19
C TYR A 74 -1.17 5.04 13.56
N VAL A 75 -2.26 4.49 13.02
CA VAL A 75 -3.63 4.94 13.32
C VAL A 75 -4.47 3.81 13.90
N SER A 76 -4.58 2.69 13.20
CA SER A 76 -5.39 1.54 13.62
C SER A 76 -4.81 0.24 13.09
N MET A 77 -5.08 -0.87 13.78
CA MET A 77 -4.61 -2.21 13.41
C MET A 77 -5.71 -3.24 13.70
N ASN A 78 -5.93 -4.14 12.75
CA ASN A 78 -6.86 -5.25 12.86
C ASN A 78 -6.23 -6.55 12.28
N PRO A 79 -5.93 -7.56 13.13
CA PRO A 79 -6.07 -7.55 14.58
C PRO A 79 -5.15 -6.52 15.26
N PRO A 80 -5.43 -6.14 16.51
CA PRO A 80 -4.53 -5.28 17.27
C PRO A 80 -3.17 -5.95 17.42
N ALA A 81 -2.10 -5.14 17.45
CA ALA A 81 -0.75 -5.64 17.64
C ALA A 81 -0.53 -6.18 19.05
N ASP A 82 0.24 -7.26 19.19
CA ASP A 82 0.68 -7.77 20.50
C ASP A 82 1.71 -6.85 21.16
N SER A 83 2.58 -6.23 20.36
CA SER A 83 3.55 -5.25 20.86
C SER A 83 4.04 -4.31 19.76
N ILE A 84 4.47 -3.12 20.18
CA ILE A 84 5.11 -2.13 19.32
C ILE A 84 6.42 -1.73 20.00
N ASN A 85 7.51 -1.73 19.25
CA ASN A 85 8.83 -1.30 19.71
C ASN A 85 9.47 -0.38 18.65
N GLY A 86 9.40 0.93 18.86
CA GLY A 86 9.85 1.92 17.90
C GLY A 86 9.08 1.80 16.58
N ASN A 87 9.78 1.55 15.50
CA ASN A 87 9.22 1.38 14.16
C ASN A 87 8.75 -0.06 13.86
N LYS A 88 8.85 -0.99 14.82
CA LYS A 88 8.49 -2.39 14.64
C LYS A 88 7.21 -2.74 15.37
N VAL A 89 6.31 -3.39 14.67
CA VAL A 89 5.04 -3.92 15.18
C VAL A 89 5.07 -5.43 15.09
N PHE A 90 4.50 -6.11 16.10
CA PHE A 90 4.55 -7.55 16.20
C PHE A 90 3.17 -8.15 16.42
N TRP A 91 2.86 -9.24 15.71
CA TRP A 91 1.67 -10.08 15.88
C TRP A 91 2.09 -11.53 16.07
N LYS A 92 1.77 -12.07 17.24
CA LYS A 92 1.93 -13.51 17.51
C LYS A 92 0.76 -14.24 16.86
N LEU A 93 1.06 -15.11 15.95
CA LEU A 93 0.03 -15.92 15.33
C LEU A 93 -0.26 -17.11 16.27
N VAL A 94 -1.54 -17.37 16.54
CA VAL A 94 -1.97 -18.66 17.10
C VAL A 94 -1.49 -19.78 16.19
N PRO A 95 -1.36 -21.05 16.66
CA PRO A 95 -0.79 -22.11 15.85
C PRO A 95 -1.26 -22.04 14.41
N LEU A 96 -0.33 -21.82 13.48
CA LEU A 96 -0.61 -21.74 12.06
C LEU A 96 -0.54 -23.16 11.48
N ASN A 97 -1.70 -23.74 11.25
CA ASN A 97 -1.80 -25.11 10.74
C ASN A 97 -1.31 -25.19 9.28
N VAL A 98 -1.08 -26.42 8.84
CA VAL A 98 -0.69 -26.72 7.46
C VAL A 98 -1.69 -26.10 6.48
N PHE A 99 -1.18 -25.35 5.49
CA PHE A 99 -1.96 -24.61 4.48
C PHE A 99 -2.89 -23.52 5.03
N GLN A 100 -2.79 -23.21 6.30
CA GLN A 100 -3.54 -22.09 6.87
C GLN A 100 -2.92 -20.76 6.44
N HIS A 101 -3.78 -19.79 6.16
CA HIS A 101 -3.42 -18.43 5.81
C HIS A 101 -4.25 -17.42 6.60
N GLY A 102 -3.78 -16.18 6.63
CA GLY A 102 -4.48 -15.07 7.28
C GLY A 102 -4.00 -13.73 6.76
N SER A 103 -4.61 -12.67 7.27
CA SER A 103 -4.25 -11.30 6.92
C SER A 103 -4.33 -10.36 8.12
N ILE A 104 -3.49 -9.34 8.08
CA ILE A 104 -3.46 -8.23 9.01
C ILE A 104 -3.72 -6.96 8.21
N HIS A 105 -4.70 -6.19 8.63
CA HIS A 105 -5.04 -4.90 8.01
C HIS A 105 -4.75 -3.78 8.98
N PHE A 106 -4.12 -2.73 8.52
CA PHE A 106 -3.87 -1.56 9.36
C PHE A 106 -3.84 -0.29 8.54
N THR A 107 -3.99 0.83 9.23
CA THR A 107 -4.01 2.15 8.63
C THR A 107 -2.93 3.01 9.26
N THR A 108 -2.21 3.73 8.44
CA THR A 108 -1.27 4.78 8.85
C THR A 108 -1.74 6.13 8.32
N LYS A 109 -1.19 7.19 8.89
CA LYS A 109 -1.33 8.55 8.39
C LYS A 109 0.02 9.03 7.89
N VAL A 110 0.05 9.57 6.68
CA VAL A 110 1.24 10.22 6.11
C VAL A 110 1.36 11.61 6.74
N ASP A 111 2.55 12.00 7.17
CA ASP A 111 2.80 13.34 7.69
C ASP A 111 2.44 14.39 6.62
N SER A 112 1.67 15.41 7.02
CA SER A 112 1.20 16.46 6.11
C SER A 112 2.32 17.40 5.62
N THR A 113 3.46 17.42 6.31
CA THR A 113 4.61 18.28 5.99
C THR A 113 5.63 17.60 5.09
N ILE A 114 5.46 16.30 4.81
CA ILE A 114 6.36 15.53 3.96
C ILE A 114 6.34 16.03 2.52
N GLN A 115 7.51 16.19 1.94
CA GLN A 115 7.66 16.61 0.56
C GLN A 115 7.25 15.49 -0.42
N ILE A 116 6.63 15.89 -1.52
CA ILE A 116 6.36 15.00 -2.66
C ILE A 116 7.69 14.41 -3.16
N ASN A 117 7.66 13.17 -3.62
CA ASN A 117 8.81 12.35 -4.03
C ASN A 117 9.71 11.85 -2.88
N THR A 118 9.41 12.15 -1.59
CA THR A 118 10.14 11.54 -0.47
C THR A 118 10.06 10.03 -0.58
N PRO A 119 11.20 9.31 -0.64
CA PRO A 119 11.21 7.86 -0.67
C PRO A 119 10.93 7.30 0.72
N TYR A 120 10.31 6.11 0.77
CA TYR A 120 10.12 5.35 2.00
C TYR A 120 10.26 3.86 1.77
N VAL A 121 10.55 3.12 2.83
CA VAL A 121 10.68 1.67 2.81
C VAL A 121 9.96 1.07 4.00
N ASN A 122 9.02 0.16 3.73
CA ASN A 122 8.33 -0.62 4.74
C ASN A 122 8.61 -2.11 4.49
N ILE A 123 8.74 -2.90 5.56
CA ILE A 123 9.11 -4.30 5.47
C ILE A 123 8.16 -5.14 6.32
N ALA A 124 7.56 -6.16 5.73
CA ALA A 124 6.87 -7.22 6.44
C ALA A 124 7.77 -8.45 6.51
N SER A 125 7.77 -9.14 7.65
CA SER A 125 8.55 -10.35 7.87
C SER A 125 7.76 -11.36 8.67
N ILE A 126 7.99 -12.66 8.44
CA ILE A 126 7.42 -13.74 9.23
C ILE A 126 8.52 -14.64 9.79
N PHE A 127 8.33 -15.12 11.01
CA PHE A 127 9.30 -15.94 11.74
C PHE A 127 8.64 -17.24 12.19
N PRO A 128 9.45 -18.31 12.42
CA PRO A 128 10.92 -18.38 12.41
C PRO A 128 11.50 -18.47 10.99
N TYR A 129 12.68 -17.88 10.74
CA TYR A 129 13.44 -18.07 9.50
C TYR A 129 14.17 -19.41 9.41
N LEU A 130 14.47 -20.01 10.54
CA LEU A 130 15.18 -21.26 10.61
C LEU A 130 14.36 -22.26 11.45
N PRO A 131 14.12 -23.46 10.93
CA PRO A 131 14.66 -24.07 9.70
C PRO A 131 13.76 -23.92 8.46
N ASP A 132 13.27 -22.71 8.14
CA ASP A 132 12.41 -22.49 6.98
C ASP A 132 13.06 -22.90 5.65
N THR A 133 12.29 -23.56 4.79
CA THR A 133 12.78 -24.17 3.55
C THR A 133 12.96 -23.13 2.44
N VAL A 134 12.08 -22.13 2.40
CA VAL A 134 12.06 -21.11 1.34
C VAL A 134 12.19 -19.71 1.96
N LYS A 135 13.39 -19.34 2.34
CA LYS A 135 13.66 -18.13 3.15
C LYS A 135 13.39 -16.80 2.48
N TYR A 136 13.34 -16.74 1.15
CA TYR A 136 13.18 -15.47 0.42
C TYR A 136 11.74 -14.94 0.47
N ASP A 137 10.76 -15.76 0.80
CA ASP A 137 9.35 -15.38 0.95
C ASP A 137 8.91 -15.18 2.40
N ASN A 138 9.87 -15.27 3.35
CA ASN A 138 9.67 -14.88 4.75
C ASN A 138 9.68 -13.36 4.96
N PHE A 139 9.96 -12.57 3.95
CA PHE A 139 9.91 -11.11 4.01
C PHE A 139 9.48 -10.51 2.69
N ASP A 140 8.79 -9.38 2.77
CA ASP A 140 8.41 -8.58 1.62
C ASP A 140 8.68 -7.11 1.91
N THR A 141 9.22 -6.40 0.91
CA THR A 141 9.67 -5.01 1.04
C THR A 141 8.97 -4.13 0.02
N LEU A 142 8.22 -3.17 0.50
CA LEU A 142 7.63 -2.13 -0.34
C LEU A 142 8.52 -0.88 -0.30
N ARG A 143 9.03 -0.51 -1.47
CA ARG A 143 9.73 0.75 -1.70
C ARG A 143 8.81 1.68 -2.47
N GLY A 144 8.45 2.81 -1.85
CA GLY A 144 7.53 3.78 -2.43
C GLY A 144 8.08 5.19 -2.42
N ARG A 145 7.31 6.09 -3.01
CA ARG A 145 7.51 7.53 -2.91
C ARG A 145 6.20 8.19 -2.54
N VAL A 146 6.29 9.26 -1.77
CA VAL A 146 5.13 10.09 -1.45
C VAL A 146 4.67 10.79 -2.73
N LEU A 147 3.39 10.62 -3.07
CA LEU A 147 2.75 11.23 -4.23
C LEU A 147 1.84 12.38 -3.79
N GLY A 148 1.59 13.33 -4.65
CA GLY A 148 0.68 14.44 -4.37
C GLY A 148 0.40 15.27 -5.60
N ALA A 149 -0.77 15.92 -5.62
CA ALA A 149 -1.07 17.00 -6.53
C ALA A 149 -0.45 18.28 -5.97
N TYR A 150 0.19 19.05 -6.80
CA TYR A 150 0.69 20.39 -6.48
C TYR A 150 0.03 21.38 -7.42
N ASP A 151 -0.61 22.37 -6.85
CA ASP A 151 -1.43 23.34 -7.57
C ASP A 151 -0.90 24.77 -7.32
N PRO A 152 -0.09 25.32 -8.21
CA PRO A 152 0.28 26.73 -8.17
C PRO A 152 -0.91 27.57 -8.63
N ASN A 153 -1.60 28.19 -7.69
CA ASN A 153 -2.75 29.05 -7.95
C ASN A 153 -2.33 30.49 -8.27
N GLN A 154 -2.94 31.06 -9.29
CA GLN A 154 -2.81 32.47 -9.61
C GLN A 154 -4.21 33.07 -9.77
N LYS A 155 -4.46 34.20 -9.09
CA LYS A 155 -5.65 35.03 -9.30
C LYS A 155 -5.24 36.34 -9.94
N LEU A 156 -5.80 36.61 -11.08
CA LEU A 156 -5.63 37.86 -11.82
C LEU A 156 -6.94 38.66 -11.81
N VAL A 157 -6.83 39.92 -11.73
CA VAL A 157 -7.96 40.86 -11.90
C VAL A 157 -7.70 41.73 -13.10
N SER A 158 -8.69 41.93 -13.96
CA SER A 158 -8.65 42.85 -15.08
C SER A 158 -9.89 43.74 -15.07
N THR A 159 -9.70 44.94 -15.53
CA THR A 159 -10.78 45.90 -15.72
C THR A 159 -11.25 45.86 -17.17
N THR A 160 -12.49 46.26 -17.46
CA THR A 160 -13.05 46.21 -18.80
C THR A 160 -12.38 47.19 -19.75
N GLN A 161 -11.68 48.19 -19.22
CA GLN A 161 -11.12 49.27 -20.04
C GLN A 161 -9.61 49.26 -20.19
N HIS A 162 -8.80 48.51 -19.50
CA HIS A 162 -7.37 48.29 -19.83
C HIS A 162 -6.54 47.52 -18.80
N SER A 163 -5.57 46.91 -19.33
CA SER A 163 -4.29 46.36 -18.90
C SER A 163 -3.98 46.36 -17.39
N SER A 164 -3.35 45.29 -16.99
CA SER A 164 -2.83 44.85 -15.69
C SER A 164 -1.96 45.84 -14.89
N ILE A 165 -1.86 47.09 -15.30
CA ILE A 165 -0.94 48.10 -14.73
C ILE A 165 -1.67 49.32 -14.20
N ASN A 166 -2.96 49.52 -14.48
CA ASN A 166 -3.67 50.70 -14.08
C ASN A 166 -4.47 50.55 -12.79
N PRO A 167 -4.41 51.54 -11.89
CA PRO A 167 -5.31 51.61 -10.76
C PRO A 167 -6.76 51.69 -11.22
N LEU A 168 -7.66 51.09 -10.46
CA LEU A 168 -9.10 51.12 -10.71
C LEU A 168 -9.58 52.54 -10.88
N SER A 169 -10.28 52.81 -11.96
CA SER A 169 -10.97 54.09 -12.15
C SER A 169 -12.29 54.09 -11.34
N PRO A 170 -12.70 55.19 -10.70
CA PRO A 170 -14.01 55.31 -10.08
C PRO A 170 -15.19 55.08 -11.01
N GLU A 171 -14.98 55.09 -12.33
CA GLU A 171 -15.99 54.87 -13.35
C GLU A 171 -16.13 53.42 -13.78
N GLU A 172 -15.31 52.53 -13.19
CA GLU A 172 -15.29 51.10 -13.51
C GLU A 172 -16.28 50.35 -12.62
N ASN A 173 -17.31 49.79 -13.23
CA ASN A 173 -18.40 49.12 -12.56
C ASN A 173 -18.29 47.59 -12.58
N GLU A 174 -17.33 47.05 -13.35
CA GLU A 174 -17.14 45.61 -13.50
C GLU A 174 -15.67 45.23 -13.42
N LEU A 175 -15.39 44.17 -12.64
CA LEU A 175 -14.07 43.54 -12.54
C LEU A 175 -14.17 42.10 -13.04
N ALA A 176 -13.28 41.73 -13.94
CA ALA A 176 -13.12 40.34 -14.36
C ALA A 176 -12.00 39.68 -13.57
N TYR A 177 -12.31 38.57 -12.94
CA TYR A 177 -11.33 37.73 -12.23
C TYR A 177 -11.02 36.50 -13.06
N GLN A 178 -9.73 36.23 -13.24
CA GLN A 178 -9.24 34.98 -13.82
C GLN A 178 -8.49 34.21 -12.73
N ILE A 179 -8.88 32.96 -12.53
CA ILE A 179 -8.20 32.04 -11.62
C ILE A 179 -7.54 30.97 -12.47
N ASP A 180 -6.23 30.97 -12.51
CA ASP A 180 -5.44 29.94 -13.18
C ASP A 180 -5.01 28.90 -12.16
N PHE A 181 -5.22 27.63 -12.47
CA PHE A 181 -4.77 26.52 -11.66
C PHE A 181 -4.21 25.40 -12.54
N GLN A 182 -3.18 24.75 -12.06
CA GLN A 182 -2.52 23.64 -12.76
C GLN A 182 -1.99 22.62 -11.77
N ASN A 183 -2.31 21.35 -11.97
CA ASN A 183 -1.68 20.29 -11.23
C ASN A 183 -0.27 20.01 -11.78
N THR A 184 0.76 20.47 -11.07
CA THR A 184 2.18 20.18 -11.37
C THR A 184 2.76 19.07 -10.49
N GLY A 185 1.92 18.41 -9.69
CA GLY A 185 2.31 17.27 -8.86
C GLY A 185 2.52 16.00 -9.69
N ASN A 186 2.84 14.92 -9.01
CA ASN A 186 3.08 13.59 -9.58
C ASN A 186 1.88 12.62 -9.38
N ASP A 187 0.71 13.17 -9.01
CA ASP A 187 -0.53 12.40 -8.80
C ASP A 187 -1.74 13.18 -9.32
N THR A 188 -2.87 12.49 -9.50
CA THR A 188 -4.13 13.06 -9.98
C THR A 188 -4.81 13.90 -8.90
N ALA A 189 -5.25 15.11 -9.26
CA ALA A 189 -6.17 15.90 -8.45
C ALA A 189 -7.60 15.38 -8.65
N TYR A 190 -8.17 14.69 -7.67
CA TYR A 190 -9.52 14.11 -7.78
C TYR A 190 -10.63 15.14 -7.57
N THR A 191 -10.36 16.19 -6.83
CA THR A 191 -11.34 17.24 -6.54
C THR A 191 -10.61 18.58 -6.52
N VAL A 192 -11.09 19.54 -7.28
CA VAL A 192 -10.62 20.92 -7.26
C VAL A 192 -11.78 21.78 -6.75
N VAL A 193 -11.53 22.57 -5.71
CA VAL A 193 -12.50 23.49 -5.14
C VAL A 193 -11.94 24.90 -5.27
N LEU A 194 -12.64 25.76 -5.98
CA LEU A 194 -12.32 27.18 -6.11
C LEU A 194 -13.17 27.96 -5.10
N ILE A 195 -12.50 28.65 -4.19
CA ILE A 195 -13.15 29.56 -3.22
C ILE A 195 -12.58 30.96 -3.48
N ASP A 196 -13.46 31.90 -3.79
CA ASP A 196 -13.12 33.30 -3.91
C ASP A 196 -13.84 34.11 -2.83
N SER A 197 -13.10 34.95 -2.13
CA SER A 197 -13.63 35.88 -1.12
C SER A 197 -13.20 37.27 -1.52
N LEU A 198 -14.17 38.16 -1.66
CA LEU A 198 -13.94 39.59 -1.76
C LEU A 198 -13.97 40.17 -0.34
N THR A 199 -12.92 40.90 0.04
CA THR A 199 -12.94 41.67 1.29
C THR A 199 -13.67 42.99 1.04
N ASP A 200 -14.56 43.34 1.99
CA ASP A 200 -15.26 44.64 2.00
C ASP A 200 -14.28 45.82 2.12
#